data_540eaa1c552f92bafaa1434c600cc8d9
#
_entry.id   540eaa1c552f92bafaa1434c600cc8d9
#
_cell.length_a   1.000
_cell.length_b   1.000
_cell.length_c   1.000
_cell.angle_alpha   90.00
_cell.angle_beta   90.00
_cell.angle_gamma   90.00
#
_symmetry.space_group_name_H-M   'P 1'
#
loop_
_entity.id
_entity.type
_entity.pdbx_description
1 polymer ?
#
loop_
_entity_poly.entity_id
_entity_poly.type
_entity_poly.pdbx_seq_one_letter_code
_entity_poly.pdbx_strand_id
1 'polypeptide(L)'
;MAVVTGPVHDKRTLWRGFGLGAIAAVVAIAALAALVYLAADDGDTMRGSGVEVTDQRELAPFAAIELAGANTVTVRVGPAQAVAVTGDDNLVDNVSTTVRANSLLIDDRGGFDTEAPMSVTVSVPSLDALSLSGMGTVTVVGVTGPEFTADLSGTGTLVVSGSVDRLTATQSGFGTLELGGLAARDVIARLEGTGDVNVQATSTLDATLTGTGSIVYSGSPSVTTRNTGVGSVTPG
;
A
#
# COMPACT_ATOMS: atom_id res chain seq x y z
N MET A 1 -70.59 13.24 56.84
CA MET A 1 -70.25 12.59 55.61
C MET A 1 -69.89 13.69 54.60
N ALA A 2 -68.58 14.08 54.50
CA ALA A 2 -68.16 15.19 53.71
C ALA A 2 -67.31 14.63 52.56
N VAL A 3 -67.75 14.90 51.30
CA VAL A 3 -67.04 14.51 50.08
C VAL A 3 -66.06 15.63 49.72
N VAL A 4 -64.79 15.31 49.75
CA VAL A 4 -63.70 16.23 49.27
C VAL A 4 -63.47 15.92 47.80
N THR A 5 -63.78 16.89 46.92
CA THR A 5 -63.44 16.90 45.49
C THR A 5 -62.10 17.61 45.33
N GLY A 6 -61.03 16.88 44.97
CA GLY A 6 -59.76 17.45 44.61
C GLY A 6 -59.71 17.96 43.16
N PRO A 7 -58.87 18.90 42.78
CA PRO A 7 -58.80 19.47 41.45
C PRO A 7 -58.12 18.55 40.44
N VAL A 8 -58.75 18.39 39.28
CA VAL A 8 -58.24 17.68 38.13
C VAL A 8 -57.13 18.54 37.46
N HIS A 9 -55.89 18.06 37.49
CA HIS A 9 -54.78 18.64 36.79
C HIS A 9 -54.85 18.32 35.28
N ASP A 10 -55.15 19.30 34.49
CA ASP A 10 -55.09 19.25 33.02
C ASP A 10 -53.63 19.16 32.54
N LYS A 11 -53.23 18.03 31.97
CA LYS A 11 -51.87 17.75 31.48
C LYS A 11 -51.67 18.17 30.01
N ARG A 12 -52.45 19.06 29.46
CA ARG A 12 -52.46 19.37 28.00
C ARG A 12 -51.65 20.60 27.55
N THR A 13 -50.92 21.31 28.39
CA THR A 13 -50.30 22.60 28.01
C THR A 13 -48.77 22.64 28.03
N LEU A 14 -48.05 21.50 28.12
CA LEU A 14 -46.55 21.50 28.17
C LEU A 14 -45.82 21.00 26.89
N TRP A 15 -46.51 20.82 25.76
CA TRP A 15 -45.89 20.22 24.55
C TRP A 15 -45.85 21.18 23.33
N ARG A 16 -45.91 22.51 23.50
CA ARG A 16 -45.93 23.47 22.37
C ARG A 16 -44.67 24.36 22.25
N GLY A 17 -43.62 24.13 23.05
CA GLY A 17 -42.44 25.02 23.04
C GLY A 17 -41.15 24.42 22.56
N PHE A 18 -41.04 23.07 22.44
CA PHE A 18 -39.76 22.42 22.19
C PHE A 18 -39.49 21.94 20.75
N GLY A 19 -40.46 22.04 19.84
CA GLY A 19 -40.34 21.44 18.49
C GLY A 19 -39.57 22.31 17.48
N LEU A 20 -39.72 23.63 17.49
CA LEU A 20 -39.16 24.49 16.45
C LEU A 20 -37.73 24.92 16.72
N GLY A 21 -37.33 25.09 17.97
CA GLY A 21 -35.94 25.43 18.34
C GLY A 21 -34.98 24.28 18.16
N ALA A 22 -35.40 23.05 18.46
CA ALA A 22 -34.54 21.84 18.32
C ALA A 22 -34.32 21.52 16.84
N ILE A 23 -35.33 21.65 15.99
CA ILE A 23 -35.21 21.41 14.54
C ILE A 23 -34.27 22.46 13.90
N ALA A 24 -34.41 23.74 14.27
CA ALA A 24 -33.55 24.82 13.78
C ALA A 24 -32.07 24.60 14.21
N ALA A 25 -31.83 24.15 15.44
CA ALA A 25 -30.47 23.82 15.92
C ALA A 25 -29.85 22.64 15.18
N VAL A 26 -30.60 21.56 14.92
CA VAL A 26 -30.13 20.39 14.18
C VAL A 26 -29.82 20.74 12.71
N VAL A 27 -30.66 21.55 12.06
CA VAL A 27 -30.43 22.03 10.69
C VAL A 27 -29.22 22.96 10.62
N ALA A 28 -29.01 23.81 11.63
CA ALA A 28 -27.84 24.70 11.69
C ALA A 28 -26.54 23.91 11.93
N ILE A 29 -26.56 22.87 12.78
CA ILE A 29 -25.41 22.00 13.02
C ILE A 29 -25.11 21.15 11.78
N ALA A 30 -26.13 20.63 11.09
CA ALA A 30 -25.94 19.90 9.84
C ALA A 30 -25.41 20.79 8.70
N ALA A 31 -25.88 22.04 8.61
CA ALA A 31 -25.37 23.02 7.65
C ALA A 31 -23.92 23.43 7.96
N LEU A 32 -23.58 23.61 9.25
CA LEU A 32 -22.21 23.92 9.68
C LEU A 32 -21.26 22.73 9.45
N ALA A 33 -21.72 21.50 9.71
CA ALA A 33 -20.97 20.28 9.43
C ALA A 33 -20.77 20.07 7.92
N ALA A 34 -21.79 20.35 7.10
CA ALA A 34 -21.67 20.30 5.64
C ALA A 34 -20.72 21.40 5.12
N LEU A 35 -20.74 22.60 5.70
CA LEU A 35 -19.84 23.71 5.34
C LEU A 35 -18.38 23.38 5.75
N VAL A 36 -18.18 22.77 6.91
CA VAL A 36 -16.85 22.29 7.37
C VAL A 36 -16.38 21.14 6.50
N TYR A 37 -17.27 20.22 6.09
CA TYR A 37 -16.94 19.12 5.19
C TYR A 37 -16.59 19.61 3.78
N LEU A 38 -17.32 20.61 3.25
CA LEU A 38 -17.03 21.27 1.97
C LEU A 38 -15.79 22.17 2.01
N ALA A 39 -15.43 22.71 3.18
CA ALA A 39 -14.20 23.49 3.36
C ALA A 39 -12.98 22.62 3.71
N ALA A 40 -13.17 21.36 4.07
CA ALA A 40 -12.08 20.40 4.34
C ALA A 40 -11.66 19.60 3.10
N ASP A 41 -12.34 19.78 1.96
CA ASP A 41 -12.05 19.05 0.71
C ASP A 41 -11.23 19.86 -0.31
N ASP A 42 -10.69 21.02 0.09
CA ASP A 42 -9.58 21.67 -0.59
C ASP A 42 -8.24 21.14 -0.03
N GLY A 43 -8.06 19.83 -0.02
CA GLY A 43 -6.74 19.24 -0.05
C GLY A 43 -6.09 19.73 -1.34
N ASP A 44 -5.05 20.52 -1.21
CA ASP A 44 -4.26 21.15 -2.28
C ASP A 44 -3.69 20.05 -3.20
N THR A 45 -4.55 19.47 -4.06
CA THR A 45 -4.15 18.55 -5.12
C THR A 45 -3.44 19.37 -6.18
N MET A 46 -2.12 19.31 -6.20
CA MET A 46 -1.35 19.98 -7.22
C MET A 46 -1.59 19.31 -8.58
N ARG A 47 -1.98 20.12 -9.56
CA ARG A 47 -2.17 19.65 -10.93
C ARG A 47 -0.85 19.67 -11.69
N GLY A 48 -0.54 18.59 -12.41
CA GLY A 48 0.60 18.49 -13.30
C GLY A 48 0.56 19.53 -14.41
N SER A 49 1.73 20.04 -14.79
CA SER A 49 1.91 21.03 -15.84
C SER A 49 1.75 20.47 -17.26
N GLY A 50 1.88 19.14 -17.41
CA GLY A 50 1.96 18.46 -18.71
C GLY A 50 3.35 18.55 -19.37
N VAL A 51 4.35 19.11 -18.69
CA VAL A 51 5.73 19.16 -19.17
C VAL A 51 6.55 18.08 -18.48
N GLU A 52 6.83 16.99 -19.19
CA GLU A 52 7.63 15.87 -18.65
C GLU A 52 9.10 16.24 -18.49
N VAL A 53 9.66 15.94 -17.33
CA VAL A 53 11.09 16.04 -17.04
C VAL A 53 11.58 14.78 -16.33
N THR A 54 12.89 14.56 -16.39
CA THR A 54 13.57 13.52 -15.62
C THR A 54 14.61 14.15 -14.72
N ASP A 55 14.45 13.94 -13.41
CA ASP A 55 15.36 14.44 -12.39
C ASP A 55 16.23 13.31 -11.83
N GLN A 56 17.56 13.47 -11.96
CA GLN A 56 18.53 12.51 -11.43
C GLN A 56 18.82 12.81 -9.96
N ARG A 57 18.72 11.79 -9.11
CA ARG A 57 18.94 11.90 -7.68
C ARG A 57 20.31 11.35 -7.29
N GLU A 58 21.16 12.20 -6.73
CA GLU A 58 22.42 11.75 -6.13
C GLU A 58 22.18 11.30 -4.69
N LEU A 59 22.32 10.00 -4.45
CA LEU A 59 21.98 9.37 -3.17
C LEU A 59 23.14 8.53 -2.64
N ALA A 60 23.22 8.40 -1.33
CA ALA A 60 24.14 7.45 -0.69
C ALA A 60 23.85 6.01 -1.16
N PRO A 61 24.82 5.08 -1.09
CA PRO A 61 24.60 3.67 -1.42
C PRO A 61 23.48 3.05 -0.58
N PHE A 62 22.70 2.16 -1.23
CA PHE A 62 21.63 1.37 -0.59
C PHE A 62 21.53 -0.01 -1.27
N ALA A 63 20.96 -0.98 -0.54
CA ALA A 63 20.69 -2.34 -1.02
C ALA A 63 19.26 -2.79 -0.69
N ALA A 64 18.42 -1.90 -0.17
CA ALA A 64 16.99 -2.14 0.05
C ALA A 64 16.17 -0.97 -0.51
N ILE A 65 14.92 -1.25 -0.89
CA ILE A 65 13.98 -0.22 -1.38
C ILE A 65 12.65 -0.38 -0.65
N GLU A 66 12.09 0.74 -0.22
CA GLU A 66 10.73 0.86 0.31
C GLU A 66 9.94 1.89 -0.52
N LEU A 67 8.82 1.48 -1.08
CA LEU A 67 7.83 2.36 -1.69
C LEU A 67 6.68 2.61 -0.70
N ALA A 68 6.64 3.82 -0.15
CA ALA A 68 5.54 4.28 0.72
C ALA A 68 4.53 5.15 -0.04
N GLY A 69 4.93 5.76 -1.15
CA GLY A 69 4.09 6.56 -2.05
C GLY A 69 3.24 5.75 -3.02
N ALA A 70 2.70 6.44 -4.04
CA ALA A 70 1.80 5.88 -5.05
C ALA A 70 2.42 5.86 -6.46
N ASN A 71 3.67 5.45 -6.56
CA ASN A 71 4.44 5.54 -7.80
C ASN A 71 4.59 4.19 -8.52
N THR A 72 4.89 4.27 -9.82
CA THR A 72 5.42 3.13 -10.56
C THR A 72 6.95 3.13 -10.43
N VAL A 73 7.51 2.06 -9.89
CA VAL A 73 8.97 1.94 -9.69
C VAL A 73 9.52 0.80 -10.52
N THR A 74 10.55 1.10 -11.30
CA THR A 74 11.30 0.09 -12.08
C THR A 74 12.72 0.01 -11.56
N VAL A 75 13.13 -1.20 -11.12
CA VAL A 75 14.44 -1.45 -10.56
C VAL A 75 15.19 -2.45 -11.43
N ARG A 76 16.44 -2.12 -11.76
CA ARG A 76 17.37 -3.02 -12.44
C ARG A 76 18.60 -3.25 -11.58
N VAL A 77 18.90 -4.49 -11.26
CA VAL A 77 20.18 -4.84 -10.66
C VAL A 77 21.25 -4.82 -11.76
N GLY A 78 22.27 -3.98 -11.59
CA GLY A 78 23.30 -3.69 -12.60
C GLY A 78 24.54 -3.06 -11.98
N PRO A 79 25.57 -2.74 -12.77
CA PRO A 79 26.92 -2.43 -12.26
C PRO A 79 27.03 -1.10 -11.49
N ALA A 80 26.09 -0.19 -11.64
CA ALA A 80 26.15 1.14 -11.05
C ALA A 80 24.83 1.57 -10.43
N GLN A 81 24.92 2.37 -9.34
CA GLN A 81 23.76 2.98 -8.72
C GLN A 81 23.35 4.24 -9.49
N ALA A 82 22.07 4.35 -9.81
CA ALA A 82 21.42 5.55 -10.34
C ALA A 82 19.96 5.57 -9.92
N VAL A 83 19.41 6.74 -9.63
CA VAL A 83 17.99 6.95 -9.32
C VAL A 83 17.51 8.15 -10.13
N ALA A 84 16.42 7.98 -10.85
CA ALA A 84 15.78 9.01 -11.64
C ALA A 84 14.28 9.04 -11.38
N VAL A 85 13.72 10.22 -11.20
CA VAL A 85 12.28 10.48 -11.09
C VAL A 85 11.84 11.16 -12.38
N THR A 86 10.83 10.60 -13.05
CA THR A 86 10.24 11.16 -14.27
C THR A 86 8.78 11.49 -14.03
N GLY A 87 8.35 12.67 -14.47
CA GLY A 87 6.99 13.17 -14.34
C GLY A 87 6.91 14.65 -14.72
N ASP A 88 5.81 15.31 -14.35
CA ASP A 88 5.63 16.74 -14.58
C ASP A 88 6.67 17.58 -13.85
N ASP A 89 7.19 18.64 -14.49
CA ASP A 89 8.26 19.49 -13.97
C ASP A 89 7.93 20.16 -12.63
N ASN A 90 6.65 20.44 -12.40
CA ASN A 90 6.16 21.01 -11.14
C ASN A 90 5.83 19.97 -10.07
N LEU A 91 5.91 18.66 -10.38
CA LEU A 91 5.56 17.56 -9.47
C LEU A 91 6.73 16.65 -9.10
N VAL A 92 7.79 16.57 -9.88
CA VAL A 92 8.92 15.66 -9.62
C VAL A 92 9.57 15.87 -8.24
N ASP A 93 9.51 17.10 -7.71
CA ASP A 93 10.01 17.43 -6.37
C ASP A 93 9.12 16.90 -5.23
N ASN A 94 7.87 16.52 -5.54
CA ASN A 94 6.95 15.92 -4.56
C ASN A 94 7.27 14.45 -4.33
N VAL A 95 7.92 13.77 -5.27
CA VAL A 95 8.46 12.44 -5.04
C VAL A 95 9.74 12.55 -4.22
N SER A 96 9.62 12.17 -2.97
CA SER A 96 10.72 12.17 -2.01
C SER A 96 11.54 10.90 -2.15
N THR A 97 12.85 11.03 -2.29
CA THR A 97 13.79 9.90 -2.30
C THR A 97 14.83 10.11 -1.20
N THR A 98 14.83 9.26 -0.19
CA THR A 98 15.71 9.42 0.98
C THR A 98 16.35 8.08 1.36
N VAL A 99 17.67 8.06 1.51
CA VAL A 99 18.37 6.85 1.98
C VAL A 99 18.57 6.90 3.49
N ARG A 100 18.11 5.86 4.19
CA ARG A 100 18.27 5.65 5.64
C ARG A 100 18.59 4.18 5.92
N ALA A 101 19.56 3.92 6.77
CA ALA A 101 19.94 2.56 7.19
C ALA A 101 20.08 1.58 6.02
N ASN A 102 20.74 2.00 4.93
CA ASN A 102 20.94 1.21 3.69
C ASN A 102 19.65 0.94 2.88
N SER A 103 18.54 1.62 3.16
CA SER A 103 17.27 1.52 2.44
C SER A 103 16.93 2.85 1.75
N LEU A 104 16.55 2.80 0.47
CA LEU A 104 15.94 3.90 -0.26
C LEU A 104 14.43 3.93 0.04
N LEU A 105 13.98 4.98 0.71
CA LEU A 105 12.58 5.29 0.88
C LEU A 105 12.12 6.18 -0.29
N ILE A 106 11.10 5.74 -1.01
CA ILE A 106 10.40 6.50 -2.06
C ILE A 106 8.99 6.80 -1.52
N ASP A 107 8.66 8.08 -1.39
CA ASP A 107 7.41 8.54 -0.77
C ASP A 107 6.90 9.79 -1.49
N ASP A 108 5.62 10.09 -1.37
CA ASP A 108 4.99 11.25 -1.98
C ASP A 108 4.66 12.32 -0.94
N ARG A 109 4.91 13.59 -1.29
CA ARG A 109 4.55 14.74 -0.48
C ARG A 109 3.27 15.37 -1.01
N GLY A 110 2.15 15.06 -0.36
CA GLY A 110 0.84 15.59 -0.75
C GLY A 110 0.19 14.82 -1.90
N GLY A 111 -1.07 15.17 -2.19
CA GLY A 111 -1.80 14.62 -3.34
C GLY A 111 -1.50 15.43 -4.60
N PHE A 112 -1.39 14.76 -5.74
CA PHE A 112 -1.27 15.39 -7.03
C PHE A 112 -2.15 14.69 -8.06
N ASP A 113 -2.60 15.46 -9.05
CA ASP A 113 -3.36 15.00 -10.20
C ASP A 113 -2.52 15.25 -11.45
N THR A 114 -2.13 14.19 -12.14
CA THR A 114 -1.29 14.26 -13.33
C THR A 114 -1.80 13.32 -14.42
N GLU A 115 -1.72 13.77 -15.68
CA GLU A 115 -1.97 12.93 -16.86
C GLU A 115 -0.73 12.12 -17.25
N ALA A 116 0.47 12.58 -16.86
CA ALA A 116 1.72 11.87 -17.07
C ALA A 116 2.03 11.00 -15.84
N PRO A 117 2.14 9.67 -15.98
CA PRO A 117 2.41 8.80 -14.84
C PRO A 117 3.76 9.12 -14.21
N MET A 118 3.77 9.42 -12.92
CA MET A 118 4.99 9.58 -12.15
C MET A 118 5.70 8.22 -12.05
N SER A 119 6.96 8.19 -12.42
CA SER A 119 7.76 6.97 -12.40
C SER A 119 9.14 7.17 -11.79
N VAL A 120 9.60 6.14 -11.08
CA VAL A 120 10.95 6.12 -10.51
C VAL A 120 11.73 4.97 -11.12
N THR A 121 12.85 5.29 -11.75
CA THR A 121 13.78 4.29 -12.28
C THR A 121 15.00 4.19 -11.38
N VAL A 122 15.32 2.98 -10.95
CA VAL A 122 16.44 2.69 -10.04
C VAL A 122 17.36 1.67 -10.68
N SER A 123 18.66 1.94 -10.65
CA SER A 123 19.71 0.95 -10.90
C SER A 123 20.55 0.78 -9.63
N VAL A 124 20.87 -0.46 -9.25
CA VAL A 124 21.69 -0.75 -8.06
C VAL A 124 22.58 -1.95 -8.30
N PRO A 125 23.79 -2.01 -7.68
CA PRO A 125 24.69 -3.16 -7.82
C PRO A 125 24.15 -4.43 -7.15
N SER A 126 23.37 -4.32 -6.08
CA SER A 126 22.69 -5.42 -5.39
C SER A 126 21.40 -4.95 -4.78
N LEU A 127 20.45 -5.87 -4.61
CA LEU A 127 19.20 -5.61 -3.92
C LEU A 127 18.86 -6.82 -3.03
N ASP A 128 18.75 -6.58 -1.73
CA ASP A 128 18.53 -7.61 -0.72
C ASP A 128 17.09 -7.60 -0.20
N ALA A 129 16.40 -6.47 -0.29
CA ALA A 129 15.03 -6.33 0.17
C ALA A 129 14.21 -5.31 -0.65
N LEU A 130 12.92 -5.59 -0.77
CA LEU A 130 11.93 -4.75 -1.39
C LEU A 130 10.65 -4.72 -0.53
N SER A 131 10.17 -3.53 -0.19
CA SER A 131 8.91 -3.34 0.53
C SER A 131 7.99 -2.38 -0.20
N LEU A 132 6.69 -2.70 -0.24
CA LEU A 132 5.62 -1.81 -0.69
C LEU A 132 4.64 -1.61 0.45
N SER A 133 4.72 -0.46 1.12
CA SER A 133 3.80 -0.05 2.19
C SER A 133 2.74 0.95 1.70
N GLY A 134 2.99 1.63 0.58
CA GLY A 134 2.08 2.53 -0.09
C GLY A 134 1.16 1.86 -1.11
N MET A 135 0.90 2.57 -2.22
CA MET A 135 0.14 2.06 -3.36
C MET A 135 1.02 2.08 -4.62
N GLY A 136 0.86 1.14 -5.53
CA GLY A 136 1.58 1.20 -6.79
C GLY A 136 2.08 -0.15 -7.30
N THR A 137 3.00 -0.05 -8.24
CA THR A 137 3.64 -1.23 -8.84
C THR A 137 5.15 -1.08 -8.79
N VAL A 138 5.82 -2.12 -8.29
CA VAL A 138 7.28 -2.18 -8.32
C VAL A 138 7.71 -3.37 -9.16
N THR A 139 8.51 -3.11 -10.19
CA THR A 139 9.08 -4.16 -11.04
C THR A 139 10.60 -4.21 -10.86
N VAL A 140 11.13 -5.37 -10.51
CA VAL A 140 12.56 -5.59 -10.29
C VAL A 140 13.09 -6.69 -11.20
N VAL A 141 14.20 -6.41 -11.86
CA VAL A 141 14.84 -7.35 -12.78
C VAL A 141 16.30 -7.57 -12.40
N GLY A 142 16.70 -8.84 -12.39
CA GLY A 142 18.12 -9.24 -12.25
C GLY A 142 18.59 -9.39 -10.81
N VAL A 143 17.68 -9.62 -9.85
CA VAL A 143 18.06 -9.93 -8.46
C VAL A 143 18.92 -11.18 -8.40
N THR A 144 20.05 -11.09 -7.72
CA THR A 144 20.96 -12.22 -7.47
C THR A 144 21.57 -12.07 -6.09
N GLY A 145 21.71 -13.18 -5.37
CA GLY A 145 22.34 -13.16 -4.04
C GLY A 145 21.97 -14.36 -3.18
N PRO A 146 22.46 -14.39 -1.94
CA PRO A 146 22.15 -15.46 -1.00
C PRO A 146 20.72 -15.36 -0.46
N GLU A 147 20.19 -14.15 -0.30
CA GLU A 147 18.88 -13.92 0.30
C GLU A 147 18.17 -12.74 -0.38
N PHE A 148 16.85 -12.83 -0.47
CA PHE A 148 16.00 -11.73 -0.86
C PHE A 148 14.71 -11.71 -0.02
N THR A 149 14.29 -10.52 0.39
CA THR A 149 13.03 -10.31 1.12
C THR A 149 12.09 -9.45 0.30
N ALA A 150 10.86 -9.91 0.09
CA ALA A 150 9.77 -9.17 -0.54
C ALA A 150 8.61 -9.01 0.45
N ASP A 151 8.23 -7.77 0.75
CA ASP A 151 7.15 -7.44 1.67
C ASP A 151 6.11 -6.55 0.99
N LEU A 152 4.83 -6.93 1.05
CA LEU A 152 3.70 -6.14 0.58
C LEU A 152 2.72 -5.94 1.74
N SER A 153 2.79 -4.79 2.39
CA SER A 153 1.86 -4.37 3.44
C SER A 153 0.83 -3.33 2.96
N GLY A 154 1.13 -2.65 1.86
CA GLY A 154 0.25 -1.68 1.20
C GLY A 154 -0.75 -2.30 0.22
N THR A 155 -1.01 -1.55 -0.87
CA THR A 155 -1.92 -1.97 -1.95
C THR A 155 -1.18 -1.92 -3.29
N GLY A 156 -1.11 -3.03 -4.02
CA GLY A 156 -0.48 -3.02 -5.34
C GLY A 156 0.16 -4.32 -5.74
N THR A 157 1.20 -4.21 -6.58
CA THR A 157 1.87 -5.37 -7.15
C THR A 157 3.39 -5.25 -7.05
N LEU A 158 4.03 -6.29 -6.56
CA LEU A 158 5.48 -6.47 -6.64
C LEU A 158 5.80 -7.56 -7.66
N VAL A 159 6.60 -7.22 -8.68
CA VAL A 159 7.07 -8.16 -9.70
C VAL A 159 8.59 -8.26 -9.57
N VAL A 160 9.12 -9.44 -9.26
CA VAL A 160 10.57 -9.62 -9.11
C VAL A 160 11.06 -10.81 -9.92
N SER A 161 12.20 -10.62 -10.59
CA SER A 161 12.85 -11.68 -11.37
C SER A 161 14.35 -11.76 -11.10
N GLY A 162 14.88 -13.00 -11.22
CA GLY A 162 16.29 -13.28 -10.95
C GLY A 162 16.53 -14.66 -10.37
N SER A 163 17.54 -14.78 -9.50
CA SER A 163 17.86 -16.05 -8.82
C SER A 163 18.53 -15.82 -7.48
N VAL A 164 18.03 -16.48 -6.42
CA VAL A 164 18.57 -16.36 -5.06
C VAL A 164 18.62 -17.74 -4.37
N ASP A 165 19.41 -17.86 -3.30
CA ASP A 165 19.38 -19.09 -2.51
C ASP A 165 18.12 -19.14 -1.63
N ARG A 166 17.78 -18.03 -0.95
CA ARG A 166 16.61 -17.96 -0.07
C ARG A 166 15.72 -16.77 -0.41
N LEU A 167 14.42 -17.04 -0.48
CA LEU A 167 13.37 -16.02 -0.62
C LEU A 167 12.46 -16.02 0.61
N THR A 168 12.25 -14.84 1.19
CA THR A 168 11.17 -14.60 2.15
C THR A 168 10.16 -13.65 1.51
N ALA A 169 8.92 -14.11 1.32
CA ALA A 169 7.84 -13.37 0.73
C ALA A 169 6.70 -13.23 1.73
N THR A 170 6.32 -11.99 2.06
CA THR A 170 5.22 -11.69 2.99
C THR A 170 4.22 -10.75 2.34
N GLN A 171 2.96 -11.14 2.33
CA GLN A 171 1.84 -10.32 1.87
C GLN A 171 0.84 -10.16 3.02
N SER A 172 0.79 -8.96 3.60
CA SER A 172 -0.12 -8.60 4.69
C SER A 172 -1.15 -7.54 4.29
N GLY A 173 -0.94 -6.86 3.15
CA GLY A 173 -1.82 -5.84 2.58
C GLY A 173 -2.86 -6.37 1.59
N PHE A 174 -3.11 -5.59 0.53
CA PHE A 174 -4.02 -5.93 -0.57
C PHE A 174 -3.26 -5.93 -1.89
N GLY A 175 -3.17 -7.05 -2.58
CA GLY A 175 -2.49 -7.08 -3.88
C GLY A 175 -1.79 -8.38 -4.18
N THR A 176 -0.76 -8.30 -5.02
CA THR A 176 -0.12 -9.50 -5.56
C THR A 176 1.40 -9.43 -5.45
N LEU A 177 2.00 -10.53 -4.99
CA LEU A 177 3.42 -10.80 -5.10
C LEU A 177 3.67 -11.73 -6.29
N GLU A 178 4.17 -11.18 -7.41
CA GLU A 178 4.55 -11.91 -8.62
C GLU A 178 6.04 -12.24 -8.58
N LEU A 179 6.39 -13.30 -7.86
CA LEU A 179 7.78 -13.76 -7.66
C LEU A 179 8.09 -15.05 -8.42
N GLY A 180 7.19 -15.49 -9.31
CA GLY A 180 7.39 -16.67 -10.16
C GLY A 180 8.56 -16.54 -11.14
N GLY A 181 9.04 -15.33 -11.40
CA GLY A 181 10.26 -15.05 -12.17
C GLY A 181 11.55 -15.05 -11.36
N LEU A 182 11.46 -15.18 -10.03
CA LEU A 182 12.59 -15.23 -9.11
C LEU A 182 12.83 -16.68 -8.68
N ALA A 183 13.77 -17.35 -9.32
CA ALA A 183 14.13 -18.73 -8.95
C ALA A 183 14.81 -18.75 -7.58
N ALA A 184 14.21 -19.40 -6.59
CA ALA A 184 14.79 -19.55 -5.27
C ALA A 184 14.97 -21.01 -4.91
N ARG A 185 16.05 -21.35 -4.18
CA ARG A 185 16.24 -22.69 -3.68
C ARG A 185 15.28 -22.98 -2.53
N ASP A 186 15.27 -22.14 -1.52
CA ASP A 186 14.44 -22.26 -0.34
C ASP A 186 13.50 -21.05 -0.23
N VAL A 187 12.19 -21.29 -0.12
CA VAL A 187 11.17 -20.25 -0.08
C VAL A 187 10.36 -20.31 1.20
N ILE A 188 10.17 -19.17 1.83
CA ILE A 188 9.18 -18.93 2.89
C ILE A 188 8.15 -17.96 2.33
N ALA A 189 6.91 -18.41 2.17
CA ALA A 189 5.82 -17.60 1.65
C ALA A 189 4.70 -17.44 2.69
N ARG A 190 4.32 -16.19 2.99
CA ARG A 190 3.24 -15.86 3.93
C ARG A 190 2.21 -14.98 3.26
N LEU A 191 0.95 -15.42 3.30
CA LEU A 191 -0.21 -14.64 2.90
C LEU A 191 -1.11 -14.43 4.12
N GLU A 192 -1.03 -13.22 4.67
CA GLU A 192 -1.78 -12.78 5.86
C GLU A 192 -2.91 -11.79 5.48
N GLY A 193 -2.73 -11.05 4.39
CA GLY A 193 -3.66 -10.08 3.83
C GLY A 193 -4.68 -10.68 2.86
N THR A 194 -4.99 -9.92 1.81
CA THR A 194 -5.90 -10.34 0.73
C THR A 194 -5.21 -10.21 -0.62
N GLY A 195 -5.15 -11.29 -1.39
CA GLY A 195 -4.55 -11.33 -2.73
C GLY A 195 -3.80 -12.61 -3.01
N ASP A 196 -2.81 -12.54 -3.89
CA ASP A 196 -2.11 -13.73 -4.37
C ASP A 196 -0.59 -13.60 -4.20
N VAL A 197 0.05 -14.74 -3.97
CA VAL A 197 1.50 -14.87 -3.87
C VAL A 197 1.94 -15.96 -4.84
N ASN A 198 2.70 -15.57 -5.87
CA ASN A 198 3.28 -16.50 -6.86
C ASN A 198 4.77 -16.63 -6.62
N VAL A 199 5.26 -17.83 -6.40
CA VAL A 199 6.69 -18.08 -6.10
C VAL A 199 7.24 -19.24 -6.93
N GLN A 200 8.57 -19.25 -7.12
CA GLN A 200 9.29 -20.37 -7.71
C GLN A 200 10.29 -20.94 -6.70
N ALA A 201 10.08 -22.20 -6.29
CA ALA A 201 10.93 -22.90 -5.35
C ALA A 201 11.53 -24.17 -5.98
N THR A 202 12.84 -24.41 -5.77
CA THR A 202 13.50 -25.56 -6.37
C THR A 202 13.86 -26.65 -5.36
N SER A 203 13.93 -26.36 -4.05
CA SER A 203 14.29 -27.31 -2.99
C SER A 203 13.22 -27.38 -1.90
N THR A 204 12.92 -26.29 -1.22
CA THR A 204 11.94 -26.27 -0.12
C THR A 204 10.97 -25.10 -0.25
N LEU A 205 9.72 -25.32 0.17
CA LEU A 205 8.70 -24.30 0.33
C LEU A 205 8.00 -24.45 1.69
N ASP A 206 8.08 -23.42 2.52
CA ASP A 206 7.25 -23.26 3.72
C ASP A 206 6.18 -22.20 3.42
N ALA A 207 4.93 -22.62 3.20
CA ALA A 207 3.82 -21.75 2.82
C ALA A 207 2.79 -21.64 3.95
N THR A 208 2.56 -20.42 4.43
CA THR A 208 1.56 -20.11 5.43
C THR A 208 0.50 -19.18 4.86
N LEU A 209 -0.77 -19.61 4.86
CA LEU A 209 -1.94 -18.84 4.46
C LEU A 209 -2.86 -18.66 5.67
N THR A 210 -2.97 -17.42 6.16
CA THR A 210 -3.90 -17.02 7.24
C THR A 210 -4.91 -15.98 6.75
N GLY A 211 -4.62 -15.32 5.63
CA GLY A 211 -5.45 -14.32 4.97
C GLY A 211 -6.48 -14.93 4.00
N THR A 212 -6.79 -14.15 2.95
CA THR A 212 -7.73 -14.55 1.87
C THR A 212 -7.03 -14.49 0.52
N GLY A 213 -7.00 -15.60 -0.22
CA GLY A 213 -6.38 -15.65 -1.56
C GLY A 213 -5.61 -16.94 -1.81
N SER A 214 -4.59 -16.88 -2.67
CA SER A 214 -3.86 -18.08 -3.10
C SER A 214 -2.35 -17.90 -2.97
N ILE A 215 -1.67 -18.98 -2.58
CA ILE A 215 -0.23 -19.13 -2.78
C ILE A 215 -0.05 -20.15 -3.89
N VAL A 216 0.48 -19.68 -5.03
CA VAL A 216 0.77 -20.56 -6.19
C VAL A 216 2.29 -20.73 -6.29
N TYR A 217 2.75 -21.95 -6.39
CA TYR A 217 4.18 -22.22 -6.49
C TYR A 217 4.53 -23.04 -7.73
N SER A 218 5.67 -22.76 -8.33
CA SER A 218 6.26 -23.52 -9.42
C SER A 218 7.56 -24.20 -8.97
N GLY A 219 8.01 -25.19 -9.77
CA GLY A 219 9.15 -26.05 -9.43
C GLY A 219 8.73 -27.39 -8.82
N SER A 220 9.67 -28.04 -8.15
CA SER A 220 9.44 -29.36 -7.51
C SER A 220 9.99 -29.36 -6.08
N PRO A 221 9.59 -28.43 -5.22
CA PRO A 221 10.10 -28.37 -3.85
C PRO A 221 9.48 -29.43 -2.95
N SER A 222 10.15 -29.70 -1.81
CA SER A 222 9.49 -30.30 -0.65
C SER A 222 8.61 -29.24 0.02
N VAL A 223 7.30 -29.46 0.06
CA VAL A 223 6.32 -28.45 0.49
C VAL A 223 5.83 -28.74 1.90
N THR A 224 5.92 -27.72 2.76
CA THR A 224 5.23 -27.68 4.05
C THR A 224 4.17 -26.57 3.98
N THR A 225 2.90 -26.92 4.26
CA THR A 225 1.81 -25.94 4.22
C THR A 225 1.10 -25.83 5.56
N ARG A 226 0.78 -24.58 5.91
CA ARG A 226 -0.16 -24.24 6.98
C ARG A 226 -1.23 -23.32 6.40
N ASN A 227 -2.47 -23.81 6.31
CA ASN A 227 -3.59 -23.03 5.82
C ASN A 227 -4.68 -22.96 6.92
N THR A 228 -4.90 -21.76 7.46
CA THR A 228 -5.98 -21.44 8.42
C THR A 228 -6.84 -20.28 7.90
N GLY A 229 -6.51 -19.74 6.73
CA GLY A 229 -7.23 -18.68 6.04
C GLY A 229 -8.29 -19.20 5.06
N VAL A 230 -8.68 -18.33 4.14
CA VAL A 230 -9.65 -18.62 3.06
C VAL A 230 -8.93 -18.65 1.72
N GLY A 231 -8.71 -19.84 1.18
CA GLY A 231 -8.02 -20.01 -0.10
C GLY A 231 -7.20 -21.27 -0.18
N SER A 232 -6.21 -21.28 -1.07
CA SER A 232 -5.44 -22.48 -1.37
C SER A 232 -3.94 -22.23 -1.49
N VAL A 233 -3.17 -23.29 -1.27
CA VAL A 233 -1.75 -23.39 -1.63
C VAL A 233 -1.64 -24.51 -2.67
N THR A 234 -1.30 -24.17 -3.92
CA THR A 234 -1.36 -25.09 -5.05
C THR A 234 -0.14 -24.99 -5.96
N PRO A 235 0.28 -26.09 -6.62
CA PRO A 235 1.21 -25.97 -7.73
C PRO A 235 0.57 -25.23 -8.90
N GLY A 236 1.38 -24.42 -9.63
CA GLY A 236 1.02 -23.68 -10.85
C GLY A 236 1.40 -24.43 -12.12
#